data_da683f060b972db2a945a3bd63aab5dc
#
_entry.id   da683f060b972db2a945a3bd63aab5dc
#
_cell.length_a   1.000
_cell.length_b   1.000
_cell.length_c   1.000
_cell.angle_alpha   90.00
_cell.angle_beta   90.00
_cell.angle_gamma   90.00
#
_symmetry.space_group_name_H-M   'P 1'
#
loop_
_entity.id
_entity.type
_entity.pdbx_description
1 polymer ?
#
loop_
_entity_poly.entity_id
_entity_poly.type
_entity_poly.pdbx_seq_one_letter_code
_entity_poly.pdbx_strand_id
1 'polypeptide(L)'
;MYISGTWRGYWEQTFWGRQPMHDLVLRFEDGRVEGRGADIVGRFTFAGTYDEHGNVKLIKQYLYKHAVLYRGTYDGEGTIFGRWSIGKYWSGPFALTMSGQSAADVPVIHITADSPRRRRDPD
;
A
#
# COMPACT_ATOMS: atom_id res chain seq x y z
N MET A 1 11.54 -8.83 -8.66
CA MET A 1 11.96 -8.66 -7.27
C MET A 1 11.16 -7.57 -6.59
N TYR A 2 10.71 -7.83 -5.38
CA TYR A 2 9.97 -6.85 -4.60
C TYR A 2 10.93 -5.83 -4.02
N ILE A 3 10.62 -4.55 -4.16
CA ILE A 3 11.53 -3.49 -3.71
C ILE A 3 10.87 -2.69 -2.60
N SER A 4 11.52 -2.66 -1.44
CA SER A 4 11.05 -1.83 -0.33
C SER A 4 11.33 -0.36 -0.63
N GLY A 5 10.45 0.51 -0.21
CA GLY A 5 10.60 1.95 -0.39
C GLY A 5 9.27 2.62 -0.63
N THR A 6 9.32 3.72 -1.38
CA THR A 6 8.12 4.48 -1.69
C THR A 6 7.39 3.87 -2.87
N TRP A 7 6.08 3.83 -2.75
CA TRP A 7 5.20 3.29 -3.77
C TRP A 7 4.09 4.30 -4.02
N ARG A 8 3.40 4.12 -5.13
CA ARG A 8 2.18 4.86 -5.42
C ARG A 8 1.06 3.85 -5.53
N GLY A 9 -0.14 4.25 -5.22
CA GLY A 9 -1.23 3.30 -5.31
C GLY A 9 -2.57 3.98 -5.49
N TYR A 10 -3.53 3.17 -5.86
CA TYR A 10 -4.91 3.61 -5.92
C TYR A 10 -5.83 2.41 -5.74
N TRP A 11 -7.05 2.70 -5.35
CA TRP A 11 -8.14 1.74 -5.39
C TRP A 11 -9.33 2.41 -6.05
N GLU A 12 -10.23 1.60 -6.59
CA GLU A 12 -11.41 2.12 -7.27
C GLU A 12 -12.66 1.50 -6.70
N GLN A 13 -13.70 2.31 -6.65
CA GLN A 13 -15.02 1.85 -6.23
C GLN A 13 -16.05 2.44 -7.17
N THR A 14 -17.04 1.61 -7.53
CA THR A 14 -18.14 2.05 -8.39
C THR A 14 -18.78 3.29 -7.78
N PHE A 15 -19.03 4.28 -8.63
CA PHE A 15 -19.62 5.56 -8.30
C PHE A 15 -18.67 6.55 -7.60
N TRP A 16 -17.58 6.06 -7.00
CA TRP A 16 -16.59 6.95 -6.39
C TRP A 16 -15.39 7.18 -7.29
N GLY A 17 -15.12 6.23 -8.17
CA GLY A 17 -13.99 6.31 -9.05
C GLY A 17 -12.68 5.95 -8.37
N ARG A 18 -11.60 6.43 -8.96
CA ARG A 18 -10.25 6.09 -8.52
C ARG A 18 -9.82 6.98 -7.37
N GLN A 19 -9.34 6.36 -6.30
CA GLN A 19 -8.90 7.05 -5.10
C GLN A 19 -7.40 6.82 -4.90
N PRO A 20 -6.59 7.87 -4.96
CA PRO A 20 -5.15 7.69 -4.81
C PRO A 20 -4.76 7.48 -3.35
N MET A 21 -3.66 6.76 -3.17
CA MET A 21 -3.01 6.63 -1.89
C MET A 21 -1.84 7.59 -1.85
N HIS A 22 -1.56 8.14 -0.66
CA HIS A 22 -0.50 9.12 -0.46
C HIS A 22 0.48 8.60 0.57
N ASP A 23 1.74 9.01 0.43
CA ASP A 23 2.78 8.69 1.40
C ASP A 23 2.90 7.20 1.65
N LEU A 24 2.75 6.42 0.58
CA LEU A 24 2.75 4.98 0.68
C LEU A 24 4.18 4.46 0.72
N VAL A 25 4.48 3.72 1.77
CA VAL A 25 5.77 3.06 1.95
C VAL A 25 5.49 1.60 2.20
N LEU A 26 6.19 0.73 1.48
CA LEU A 26 6.08 -0.71 1.66
C LEU A 26 7.45 -1.29 1.95
N ARG A 27 7.47 -2.27 2.83
CA ARG A 27 8.69 -2.98 3.19
C ARG A 27 8.45 -4.47 3.03
N PHE A 28 9.31 -5.10 2.24
CA PHE A 28 9.23 -6.53 1.93
C PHE A 28 10.44 -7.23 2.55
N GLU A 29 10.17 -8.26 3.36
CA GLU A 29 11.24 -8.99 4.02
C GLU A 29 10.74 -10.38 4.41
N ASP A 30 11.47 -11.40 3.97
CA ASP A 30 11.20 -12.79 4.37
C ASP A 30 9.76 -13.22 4.18
N GLY A 31 9.18 -12.87 3.05
CA GLY A 31 7.81 -13.26 2.73
C GLY A 31 6.74 -12.42 3.39
N ARG A 32 7.12 -11.41 4.16
CA ARG A 32 6.17 -10.52 4.82
C ARG A 32 6.24 -9.14 4.23
N VAL A 33 5.11 -8.47 4.20
CA VAL A 33 5.06 -7.10 3.74
C VAL A 33 4.35 -6.26 4.80
N GLU A 34 4.93 -5.10 5.09
CA GLU A 34 4.38 -4.11 6.00
C GLU A 34 4.44 -2.76 5.33
N GLY A 35 3.51 -1.90 5.65
CA GLY A 35 3.53 -0.58 5.08
C GLY A 35 2.56 0.36 5.74
N ARG A 36 2.54 1.57 5.22
CA ARG A 36 1.65 2.62 5.72
C ARG A 36 1.40 3.62 4.62
N GLY A 37 0.33 4.35 4.78
CA GLY A 37 -0.03 5.40 3.85
C GLY A 37 -1.28 6.11 4.31
N ALA A 38 -1.86 6.88 3.42
CA ALA A 38 -3.10 7.58 3.68
C ALA A 38 -3.90 7.71 2.40
N ASP A 39 -5.20 7.84 2.53
CA ASP A 39 -6.06 8.14 1.40
C ASP A 39 -7.27 8.93 1.91
N ILE A 40 -8.29 9.06 1.07
CA ILE A 40 -9.45 9.89 1.42
C ILE A 40 -10.18 9.39 2.66
N VAL A 41 -10.09 8.11 2.97
CA VAL A 41 -10.74 7.55 4.16
C VAL A 41 -9.93 7.86 5.41
N GLY A 42 -8.60 7.89 5.29
CA GLY A 42 -7.73 8.19 6.42
C GLY A 42 -6.40 7.49 6.34
N ARG A 43 -5.68 7.52 7.43
CA ARG A 43 -4.40 6.83 7.55
C ARG A 43 -4.63 5.34 7.69
N PHE A 44 -3.69 4.57 7.17
CA PHE A 44 -3.79 3.12 7.25
C PHE A 44 -2.42 2.48 7.34
N THR A 45 -2.42 1.21 7.73
CA THR A 45 -1.25 0.35 7.62
C THR A 45 -1.59 -0.81 6.72
N PHE A 46 -0.56 -1.36 6.09
CA PHE A 46 -0.65 -2.63 5.37
C PHE A 46 0.15 -3.67 6.12
N ALA A 47 -0.35 -4.89 6.15
CA ALA A 47 0.39 -6.03 6.67
C ALA A 47 -0.05 -7.27 5.94
N GLY A 48 0.90 -8.11 5.54
CA GLY A 48 0.51 -9.32 4.83
C GLY A 48 1.70 -10.13 4.40
N THR A 49 1.51 -10.85 3.30
CA THR A 49 2.49 -11.81 2.81
C THR A 49 2.68 -11.68 1.31
N TYR A 50 3.84 -12.11 0.86
CA TYR A 50 4.13 -12.22 -0.56
C TYR A 50 4.95 -13.48 -0.77
N ASP A 51 4.96 -13.99 -2.00
CA ASP A 51 5.79 -15.16 -2.31
C ASP A 51 6.52 -14.96 -3.62
N GLU A 52 7.36 -15.93 -3.94
CA GLU A 52 8.19 -15.84 -5.14
C GLU A 52 7.40 -16.07 -6.43
N HIS A 53 6.16 -16.50 -6.33
CA HIS A 53 5.29 -16.71 -7.49
C HIS A 53 4.46 -15.46 -7.80
N GLY A 54 4.63 -14.40 -7.04
CA GLY A 54 3.92 -13.16 -7.28
C GLY A 54 2.60 -13.03 -6.55
N ASN A 55 2.29 -13.95 -5.65
CA ASN A 55 1.05 -13.84 -4.88
C ASN A 55 1.23 -12.87 -3.72
N VAL A 56 0.33 -11.92 -3.60
CA VAL A 56 0.39 -10.89 -2.56
C VAL A 56 -0.96 -10.80 -1.87
N LYS A 57 -0.92 -10.81 -0.55
CA LYS A 57 -2.13 -10.67 0.25
C LYS A 57 -1.85 -9.65 1.33
N LEU A 58 -2.67 -8.62 1.41
CA LEU A 58 -2.49 -7.54 2.37
C LEU A 58 -3.77 -7.30 3.12
N ILE A 59 -3.63 -6.99 4.39
CA ILE A 59 -4.72 -6.42 5.18
C ILE A 59 -4.42 -4.94 5.33
N LYS A 60 -5.32 -4.11 4.86
CA LYS A 60 -5.23 -2.67 5.00
C LYS A 60 -6.09 -2.28 6.18
N GLN A 61 -5.46 -1.77 7.22
CA GLN A 61 -6.17 -1.39 8.44
C GLN A 61 -6.19 0.12 8.55
N TYR A 62 -7.37 0.70 8.39
CA TYR A 62 -7.53 2.13 8.64
C TYR A 62 -7.47 2.40 10.14
N LEU A 63 -6.80 3.48 10.51
CA LEU A 63 -6.62 3.83 11.90
C LEU A 63 -7.97 4.09 12.55
N TYR A 64 -8.29 3.30 13.57
CA TYR A 64 -9.56 3.38 14.31
C TYR A 64 -10.80 3.11 13.47
N LYS A 65 -10.63 2.46 12.32
CA LYS A 65 -11.74 2.16 11.44
C LYS A 65 -11.68 0.71 10.96
N HIS A 66 -12.35 0.43 9.88
CA HIS A 66 -12.43 -0.91 9.32
C HIS A 66 -11.15 -1.36 8.62
N ALA A 67 -11.08 -2.65 8.35
CA ALA A 67 -10.00 -3.25 7.57
C ALA A 67 -10.51 -3.66 6.21
N VAL A 68 -9.60 -3.75 5.24
CA VAL A 68 -9.91 -4.12 3.87
C VAL A 68 -8.91 -5.18 3.43
N LEU A 69 -9.38 -6.22 2.78
CA LEU A 69 -8.52 -7.27 2.26
C LEU A 69 -8.08 -6.90 0.83
N TYR A 70 -6.79 -6.98 0.57
CA TYR A 70 -6.22 -6.76 -0.75
C TYR A 70 -5.58 -8.07 -1.20
N ARG A 71 -5.98 -8.58 -2.34
CA ARG A 71 -5.35 -9.74 -2.95
C ARG A 71 -4.87 -9.37 -4.33
N GLY A 72 -3.63 -9.66 -4.62
CA GLY A 72 -3.08 -9.26 -5.90
C GLY A 72 -1.96 -10.12 -6.38
N THR A 73 -1.43 -9.70 -7.50
CA THR A 73 -0.34 -10.35 -8.19
C THR A 73 0.72 -9.31 -8.49
N TYR A 74 1.97 -9.67 -8.25
CA TYR A 74 3.11 -8.84 -8.63
C TYR A 74 3.48 -9.19 -10.06
N ASP A 75 3.62 -8.18 -10.92
CA ASP A 75 3.95 -8.40 -12.33
C ASP A 75 5.42 -8.65 -12.59
N GLY A 76 6.25 -8.60 -11.57
CA GLY A 76 7.69 -8.77 -11.72
C GLY A 76 8.40 -7.49 -12.15
N GLU A 77 7.67 -6.43 -12.38
CA GLU A 77 8.23 -5.19 -12.92
C GLU A 77 7.79 -3.96 -12.13
N GLY A 78 7.45 -4.14 -10.87
CA GLY A 78 7.19 -3.00 -10.02
C GLY A 78 5.72 -2.69 -9.75
N THR A 79 4.80 -3.53 -10.18
CA THR A 79 3.38 -3.28 -9.94
C THR A 79 2.70 -4.49 -9.29
N ILE A 80 1.94 -4.23 -8.25
CA ILE A 80 1.06 -5.22 -7.63
C ILE A 80 -0.36 -4.78 -7.95
N PHE A 81 -1.15 -5.67 -8.53
CA PHE A 81 -2.52 -5.32 -8.93
C PHE A 81 -3.46 -6.44 -8.56
N GLY A 82 -4.70 -6.09 -8.34
CA GLY A 82 -5.69 -7.10 -7.97
C GLY A 82 -6.96 -6.45 -7.51
N ARG A 83 -7.57 -7.03 -6.48
CA ARG A 83 -8.85 -6.54 -5.99
C ARG A 83 -8.83 -6.41 -4.47
N TRP A 84 -9.45 -5.32 -4.01
CA TRP A 84 -9.76 -5.13 -2.61
C TRP A 84 -11.18 -5.64 -2.34
N SER A 85 -11.43 -6.04 -1.10
CA SER A 85 -12.78 -6.49 -0.73
C SER A 85 -13.06 -6.21 0.74
N ILE A 86 -14.33 -5.96 1.02
CA ILE A 86 -14.87 -5.86 2.37
C ILE A 86 -16.09 -6.74 2.38
N GLY A 87 -16.03 -7.86 3.12
CA GLY A 87 -17.12 -8.81 3.14
C GLY A 87 -17.38 -9.40 1.77
N LYS A 88 -18.63 -9.73 1.48
CA LYS A 88 -18.99 -10.41 0.23
C LYS A 88 -19.39 -9.48 -0.88
N TYR A 89 -19.80 -8.27 -0.55
CA TYR A 89 -20.50 -7.44 -1.53
C TYR A 89 -19.73 -6.21 -1.99
N TRP A 90 -18.65 -5.90 -1.31
CA TRP A 90 -17.86 -4.70 -1.66
C TRP A 90 -16.50 -5.12 -2.16
N SER A 91 -16.21 -4.77 -3.39
CA SER A 91 -14.88 -5.03 -3.94
C SER A 91 -14.62 -4.11 -5.11
N GLY A 92 -13.35 -4.01 -5.48
CA GLY A 92 -12.95 -3.21 -6.62
C GLY A 92 -11.50 -3.45 -6.94
N PRO A 93 -11.01 -2.88 -8.03
CA PRO A 93 -9.62 -3.06 -8.41
C PRO A 93 -8.70 -2.13 -7.63
N PHE A 94 -7.44 -2.53 -7.54
CA PHE A 94 -6.38 -1.68 -6.98
C PHE A 94 -5.09 -1.92 -7.73
N ALA A 95 -4.18 -0.98 -7.63
CA ALA A 95 -2.82 -1.16 -8.11
C ALA A 95 -1.87 -0.40 -7.20
N LEU A 96 -0.71 -1.00 -6.95
CA LEU A 96 0.38 -0.39 -6.20
C LEU A 96 1.60 -0.48 -7.10
N THR A 97 2.26 0.64 -7.33
CA THR A 97 3.39 0.70 -8.25
C THR A 97 4.58 1.37 -7.58
N MET A 98 5.76 0.79 -7.78
CA MET A 98 6.98 1.42 -7.30
C MET A 98 7.09 2.82 -7.88
N SER A 99 7.53 3.76 -7.06
CA SER A 99 7.63 5.13 -7.51
C SER A 99 9.00 5.46 -8.11
N GLY A 100 9.79 4.41 -8.39
CA GLY A 100 11.07 4.62 -9.02
C GLY A 100 12.23 4.76 -8.05
N GLN A 101 11.99 4.63 -6.75
CA GLN A 101 13.03 4.68 -5.76
C GLN A 101 13.08 3.38 -4.98
N SER A 102 14.27 2.83 -4.84
CA SER A 102 14.46 1.67 -3.99
C SER A 102 14.56 2.12 -2.53
N ALA A 103 14.57 1.15 -1.62
CA ALA A 103 14.72 1.45 -0.20
C ALA A 103 16.02 2.20 0.08
N ALA A 104 17.05 1.95 -0.71
CA ALA A 104 18.32 2.63 -0.51
C ALA A 104 18.26 4.11 -0.83
N ASP A 105 17.33 4.50 -1.66
CA ASP A 105 17.18 5.89 -2.05
C ASP A 105 16.19 6.65 -1.19
N VAL A 106 15.51 5.97 -0.30
CA VAL A 106 14.49 6.60 0.55
C VAL A 106 15.15 6.98 1.86
N PRO A 107 15.11 8.25 2.25
CA PRO A 107 15.69 8.66 3.53
C PRO A 107 15.04 7.90 4.68
N VAL A 108 15.87 7.45 5.59
CA VAL A 108 15.40 6.67 6.73
C VAL A 108 14.33 7.42 7.51
N ILE A 109 14.51 8.72 7.63
CA ILE A 109 13.57 9.50 8.39
C ILE A 109 12.17 9.47 7.83
N HIS A 110 12.02 9.27 6.54
CA HIS A 110 10.71 9.17 5.94
C HIS A 110 10.01 7.89 6.31
N ILE A 111 10.78 6.88 6.62
CA ILE A 111 10.20 5.59 6.95
C ILE A 111 9.84 5.55 8.41
N THR A 112 10.67 6.16 9.23
CA THR A 112 10.44 6.03 10.64
C THR A 112 9.57 7.10 11.21
N ALA A 113 9.37 8.16 10.70
CA ALA A 113 8.82 9.14 11.40
C ALA A 113 7.60 9.32 11.55
N ASP A 114 7.33 9.71 11.92
CA ASP A 114 6.40 10.20 12.23
C ASP A 114 6.59 11.42 12.05
N SER A 115 7.23 11.77 11.54
CA SER A 115 7.59 12.87 11.42
C SER A 115 6.96 13.79 10.89
N PRO A 116 6.79 14.48 10.82
CA PRO A 116 6.08 15.32 10.37
C PRO A 116 6.41 16.22 9.46
N ARG A 117 6.76 16.52 8.80
CA ARG A 117 7.08 17.25 8.06
C ARG A 117 6.57 17.87 7.37
N ARG A 118 6.53 18.07 7.02
CA ARG A 118 6.24 18.45 6.41
C ARG A 118 5.38 18.60 6.15
N ARG A 119 5.05 18.55 6.00
CA ARG A 119 4.38 18.53 5.75
C ARG A 119 3.55 18.32 6.02
N ARG A 120 3.30 18.25 6.01
CA ARG A 120 2.64 17.88 6.19
C ARG A 120 2.09 17.39 6.80
N ASP A 121 2.05 17.10 7.00
CA ASP A 121 1.56 16.51 7.59
C ASP A 121 1.00 16.53 7.89
N PRO A 122 0.62 16.40 7.91
CA PRO A 122 0.04 16.20 8.25
C PRO A 122 -0.35 16.15 8.45
N ASP A 123 -0.33 16.17 8.50
CA ASP A 123 -0.53 16.05 8.67
C ASP A 123 -0.75 16.17 8.70
#